data_ebb1e473914348a668473607dd181977
#
_entry.id   ebb1e473914348a668473607dd181977
#
_cell.length_a   1.000
_cell.length_b   1.000
_cell.length_c   1.000
_cell.angle_alpha   90.00
_cell.angle_beta   90.00
_cell.angle_gamma   90.00
#
_symmetry.space_group_name_H-M   'P 1'
#
loop_
_entity.id
_entity.type
_entity.pdbx_description
1 polymer ?
#
loop_
_entity_poly.entity_id
_entity_poly.type
_entity_poly.pdbx_seq_one_letter_code
_entity_poly.pdbx_strand_id
1 'polypeptide(L)'
;MENLYPVPVNTMKAAAAEPVTQSAEVLRLRQVGLEAIASLLTDYGLVCEQVGDDAAIPGSFWGDSEAGLVADRLLARADTPVHSMLHEACHYVCMTPDRRDGLHTDAGGDYDEESAVCYLQVLLAGHLPGIGRERMMQDMDAWGYSFRLGSTRSWFERDAEDACQWLLAHGLVDDLKQPTWRLRQL
;
A
#
# COMPACT_ATOMS: atom_id res chain seq x y z
N MET A 1 0.45 -27.89 -18.03
CA MET A 1 0.03 -26.48 -18.04
C MET A 1 0.16 -25.99 -16.62
N GLU A 2 1.31 -25.38 -16.33
CA GLU A 2 1.61 -24.84 -15.00
C GLU A 2 0.77 -23.59 -14.76
N ASN A 3 0.27 -23.49 -13.54
CA ASN A 3 -0.62 -22.45 -13.06
C ASN A 3 0.12 -21.11 -13.04
N LEU A 4 -0.12 -20.24 -14.04
CA LEU A 4 0.55 -18.97 -14.25
C LEU A 4 -0.06 -17.80 -13.46
N TYR A 5 -0.71 -18.07 -12.33
CA TYR A 5 -1.29 -17.02 -11.51
C TYR A 5 -0.33 -16.62 -10.40
N PRO A 6 0.01 -15.33 -10.27
CA PRO A 6 0.74 -14.85 -9.11
C PRO A 6 -0.10 -15.09 -7.85
N VAL A 7 0.55 -15.54 -6.80
CA VAL A 7 -0.08 -15.78 -5.50
C VAL A 7 -0.46 -14.42 -4.91
N PRO A 8 -1.68 -14.23 -4.40
CA PRO A 8 -2.06 -12.98 -3.76
C PRO A 8 -1.09 -12.65 -2.61
N VAL A 9 -0.75 -11.38 -2.46
CA VAL A 9 0.17 -10.86 -1.44
C VAL A 9 -0.19 -11.34 -0.03
N ASN A 10 -1.43 -11.69 0.17
CA ASN A 10 -2.02 -12.19 1.42
C ASN A 10 -1.55 -13.60 1.86
N THR A 11 -0.82 -14.34 1.03
CA THR A 11 -0.46 -15.73 1.36
C THR A 11 1.00 -15.90 1.82
N MET A 12 1.80 -14.85 1.92
CA MET A 12 3.26 -14.98 2.03
C MET A 12 3.87 -14.79 3.41
N LYS A 13 3.11 -14.72 4.50
CA LYS A 13 3.71 -14.63 5.85
C LYS A 13 3.78 -15.96 6.62
N ALA A 14 3.78 -17.09 5.99
CA ALA A 14 3.84 -18.40 6.65
C ALA A 14 5.05 -19.25 6.23
N ALA A 15 6.26 -18.69 6.26
CA ALA A 15 7.48 -19.50 6.28
C ALA A 15 8.48 -18.87 7.24
N ALA A 16 8.77 -19.59 8.34
CA ALA A 16 9.88 -19.24 9.24
C ALA A 16 11.17 -19.20 8.41
N ALA A 17 11.69 -17.99 8.16
CA ALA A 17 12.89 -17.79 7.38
C ALA A 17 14.12 -17.90 8.28
N GLU A 18 15.09 -18.67 7.82
CA GLU A 18 16.50 -18.65 8.25
C GLU A 18 17.06 -17.21 8.15
N PRO A 19 18.13 -16.86 8.90
CA PRO A 19 18.61 -15.47 8.98
C PRO A 19 19.14 -14.99 7.64
N VAL A 20 18.36 -14.17 6.96
CA VAL A 20 18.77 -13.49 5.73
C VAL A 20 19.70 -12.34 6.11
N THR A 21 20.89 -12.31 5.44
CA THR A 21 21.77 -11.15 5.29
C THR A 21 20.99 -9.84 5.30
N GLN A 22 21.49 -8.86 6.09
CA GLN A 22 20.93 -7.53 6.29
C GLN A 22 20.06 -7.04 5.13
N SER A 23 18.76 -7.27 5.22
CA SER A 23 17.80 -6.59 4.37
C SER A 23 17.90 -5.09 4.65
N ALA A 24 18.02 -4.27 3.62
CA ALA A 24 18.01 -2.83 3.78
C ALA A 24 16.78 -2.46 4.65
N GLU A 25 17.01 -1.76 5.75
CA GLU A 25 15.93 -1.41 6.67
C GLU A 25 14.90 -0.55 5.94
N VAL A 26 13.64 -1.01 5.88
CA VAL A 26 12.55 -0.26 5.25
C VAL A 26 12.30 1.06 5.99
N LEU A 27 11.88 2.09 5.26
CA LEU A 27 11.53 3.37 5.86
C LEU A 27 10.36 3.23 6.83
N ARG A 28 10.51 3.81 8.02
CA ARG A 28 9.51 3.83 9.07
C ARG A 28 8.94 5.23 9.26
N LEU A 29 7.73 5.32 9.81
CA LEU A 29 7.04 6.58 10.07
C LEU A 29 7.92 7.58 10.86
N ARG A 30 8.66 7.11 11.88
CA ARG A 30 9.56 7.96 12.68
C ARG A 30 10.66 8.67 11.88
N GLN A 31 11.01 8.16 10.68
CA GLN A 31 12.06 8.74 9.83
C GLN A 31 11.50 9.79 8.87
N VAL A 32 10.23 9.71 8.54
CA VAL A 32 9.54 10.55 7.54
C VAL A 32 8.67 11.61 8.21
N GLY A 33 8.04 11.25 9.33
CA GLY A 33 7.06 12.06 10.04
C GLY A 33 5.64 11.87 9.49
N LEU A 34 4.67 11.92 10.41
CA LEU A 34 3.26 11.73 10.08
C LEU A 34 2.72 12.81 9.15
N GLU A 35 3.19 14.05 9.32
CA GLU A 35 2.68 15.22 8.61
C GLU A 35 2.85 15.10 7.08
N ALA A 36 3.98 14.57 6.61
CA ALA A 36 4.22 14.38 5.18
C ALA A 36 3.21 13.41 4.55
N ILE A 37 2.93 12.31 5.25
CA ILE A 37 1.96 11.30 4.80
C ILE A 37 0.53 11.83 4.92
N ALA A 38 0.19 12.48 6.03
CA ALA A 38 -1.12 13.08 6.25
C ALA A 38 -1.45 14.13 5.18
N SER A 39 -0.48 15.01 4.85
CA SER A 39 -0.65 16.00 3.79
C SER A 39 -0.94 15.37 2.43
N LEU A 40 -0.24 14.28 2.08
CA LEU A 40 -0.46 13.55 0.83
C LEU A 40 -1.87 12.93 0.78
N LEU A 41 -2.35 12.40 1.89
CA LEU A 41 -3.60 11.62 1.94
C LEU A 41 -4.84 12.46 2.23
N THR A 42 -4.66 13.74 2.59
CA THR A 42 -5.77 14.65 2.90
C THR A 42 -6.75 14.80 1.74
N ASP A 43 -6.27 14.83 0.51
CA ASP A 43 -7.12 14.98 -0.68
C ASP A 43 -8.05 13.77 -0.90
N TYR A 44 -7.70 12.61 -0.34
CA TYR A 44 -8.57 11.43 -0.31
C TYR A 44 -9.52 11.40 0.89
N GLY A 45 -9.47 12.39 1.77
CA GLY A 45 -10.29 12.45 2.98
C GLY A 45 -9.83 11.51 4.10
N LEU A 46 -8.63 10.93 4.00
CA LEU A 46 -8.07 10.10 5.07
C LEU A 46 -7.49 10.96 6.18
N VAL A 47 -7.77 10.57 7.42
CA VAL A 47 -7.20 11.15 8.64
C VAL A 47 -6.11 10.22 9.17
N CYS A 48 -4.86 10.69 9.13
CA CYS A 48 -3.74 9.91 9.65
C CYS A 48 -3.55 10.16 11.15
N GLU A 49 -3.47 9.08 11.93
CA GLU A 49 -3.30 9.15 13.38
C GLU A 49 -2.16 8.26 13.85
N GLN A 50 -1.32 8.80 14.74
CA GLN A 50 -0.27 8.02 15.37
C GLN A 50 -0.73 7.54 16.75
N VAL A 51 -0.67 6.22 16.95
CA VAL A 51 -0.90 5.60 18.26
C VAL A 51 0.40 5.47 19.04
N GLY A 52 0.30 5.21 20.34
CA GLY A 52 1.47 5.05 21.21
C GLY A 52 2.35 3.86 20.79
N ASP A 53 3.66 3.95 21.08
CA ASP A 53 4.66 2.98 20.59
C ASP A 53 4.42 1.54 21.07
N ASP A 54 3.82 1.37 22.26
CA ASP A 54 3.48 0.06 22.82
C ASP A 54 2.02 -0.34 22.59
N ALA A 55 1.24 0.49 21.88
CA ALA A 55 -0.17 0.22 21.64
C ALA A 55 -0.36 -0.73 20.44
N ALA A 56 -1.39 -1.58 20.51
CA ALA A 56 -1.88 -2.25 19.32
C ALA A 56 -2.38 -1.21 18.32
N ILE A 57 -2.15 -1.45 17.02
CA ILE A 57 -2.65 -0.57 15.96
C ILE A 57 -4.07 -1.02 15.61
N PRO A 58 -5.11 -0.22 15.93
CA PRO A 58 -6.48 -0.59 15.56
C PRO A 58 -6.62 -0.73 14.05
N GLY A 59 -7.37 -1.73 13.60
CA GLY A 59 -7.59 -1.95 12.18
C GLY A 59 -6.42 -2.54 11.41
N SER A 60 -5.29 -2.87 12.06
CA SER A 60 -4.20 -3.59 11.41
C SER A 60 -4.61 -5.03 11.12
N PHE A 61 -4.54 -5.44 9.86
CA PHE A 61 -4.88 -6.81 9.45
C PHE A 61 -3.82 -7.82 9.90
N TRP A 62 -2.56 -7.48 9.74
CA TRP A 62 -1.43 -8.36 10.09
C TRP A 62 -0.94 -8.19 11.52
N GLY A 63 -1.34 -7.10 12.18
CA GLY A 63 -0.88 -6.76 13.52
C GLY A 63 0.54 -6.19 13.53
N ASP A 64 1.17 -6.23 14.71
CA ASP A 64 2.50 -5.70 14.98
C ASP A 64 2.69 -4.25 14.51
N SER A 65 3.68 -3.97 13.63
CA SER A 65 3.98 -2.61 13.22
C SER A 65 3.24 -2.15 11.95
N GLU A 66 2.38 -2.99 11.35
CA GLU A 66 1.69 -2.60 10.12
C GLU A 66 0.54 -1.62 10.38
N ALA A 67 0.28 -0.73 9.40
CA ALA A 67 -0.79 0.25 9.49
C ALA A 67 -2.18 -0.41 9.58
N GLY A 68 -3.14 0.33 10.10
CA GLY A 68 -4.51 -0.13 10.20
C GLY A 68 -5.51 0.88 9.65
N LEU A 69 -6.63 0.36 9.14
CA LEU A 69 -7.75 1.15 8.65
C LEU A 69 -9.00 0.93 9.51
N VAL A 70 -9.59 2.03 9.96
CA VAL A 70 -10.91 2.04 10.61
C VAL A 70 -11.69 3.23 10.06
N ALA A 71 -12.70 2.97 9.26
CA ALA A 71 -13.44 3.99 8.50
C ALA A 71 -12.48 4.86 7.66
N ASP A 72 -12.50 6.17 7.82
CA ASP A 72 -11.61 7.14 7.16
C ASP A 72 -10.30 7.40 7.92
N ARG A 73 -9.97 6.58 8.93
CA ARG A 73 -8.79 6.76 9.79
C ARG A 73 -7.71 5.73 9.43
N LEU A 74 -6.54 6.24 9.08
CA LEU A 74 -5.31 5.46 8.90
C LEU A 74 -4.46 5.57 10.17
N LEU A 75 -4.32 4.46 10.88
CA LEU A 75 -3.64 4.39 12.16
C LEU A 75 -2.25 3.74 12.03
N ALA A 76 -1.26 4.32 12.69
CA ALA A 76 0.11 3.84 12.63
C ALA A 76 0.86 4.10 13.94
N ARG A 77 1.95 3.37 14.17
CA ARG A 77 2.94 3.67 15.21
C ARG A 77 4.19 4.32 14.60
N ALA A 78 5.08 4.82 15.44
CA ALA A 78 6.36 5.37 15.00
C ALA A 78 7.22 4.36 14.21
N ASP A 79 7.08 3.05 14.51
CA ASP A 79 7.78 1.95 13.85
C ASP A 79 7.03 1.35 12.64
N THR A 80 5.87 1.88 12.28
CA THR A 80 5.11 1.43 11.11
C THR A 80 5.87 1.72 9.82
N PRO A 81 6.02 0.73 8.91
CA PRO A 81 6.63 0.95 7.61
C PRO A 81 5.80 1.93 6.76
N VAL A 82 6.48 2.83 6.06
CA VAL A 82 5.80 3.80 5.18
C VAL A 82 5.07 3.10 4.03
N HIS A 83 5.65 2.01 3.49
CA HIS A 83 4.98 1.23 2.46
C HIS A 83 3.65 0.64 2.95
N SER A 84 3.57 0.20 4.21
CA SER A 84 2.33 -0.31 4.80
C SER A 84 1.27 0.80 4.91
N MET A 85 1.66 2.01 5.33
CA MET A 85 0.72 3.14 5.39
C MET A 85 0.15 3.50 4.01
N LEU A 86 0.99 3.56 2.98
CA LEU A 86 0.51 3.86 1.62
C LEU A 86 -0.32 2.70 1.05
N HIS A 87 0.02 1.45 1.37
CA HIS A 87 -0.74 0.29 0.94
C HIS A 87 -2.18 0.32 1.47
N GLU A 88 -2.34 0.49 2.78
CA GLU A 88 -3.65 0.60 3.41
C GLU A 88 -4.43 1.82 2.89
N ALA A 89 -3.76 2.96 2.72
CA ALA A 89 -4.39 4.13 2.11
C ALA A 89 -4.89 3.85 0.68
N CYS A 90 -4.13 3.11 -0.13
CA CYS A 90 -4.53 2.75 -1.49
C CYS A 90 -5.73 1.77 -1.50
N HIS A 91 -5.84 0.88 -0.52
CA HIS A 91 -7.06 0.09 -0.34
C HIS A 91 -8.29 1.00 -0.13
N TYR A 92 -8.17 1.98 0.77
CA TYR A 92 -9.26 2.95 0.99
C TYR A 92 -9.65 3.70 -0.29
N VAL A 93 -8.67 4.08 -1.12
CA VAL A 93 -8.91 4.77 -2.41
C VAL A 93 -9.60 3.86 -3.43
N CYS A 94 -9.16 2.60 -3.52
CA CYS A 94 -9.60 1.64 -4.54
C CYS A 94 -10.93 0.96 -4.22
N MET A 95 -11.34 0.87 -2.94
CA MET A 95 -12.59 0.21 -2.57
C MET A 95 -13.83 1.02 -2.96
N THR A 96 -14.96 0.33 -3.12
CA THR A 96 -16.26 0.97 -3.37
C THR A 96 -16.78 1.74 -2.15
N PRO A 97 -17.69 2.73 -2.32
CA PRO A 97 -18.27 3.47 -1.20
C PRO A 97 -18.88 2.57 -0.12
N ASP A 98 -19.65 1.57 -0.50
CA ASP A 98 -20.32 0.64 0.44
C ASP A 98 -19.32 -0.10 1.32
N ARG A 99 -18.14 -0.44 0.77
CA ARG A 99 -17.07 -1.07 1.55
C ARG A 99 -16.39 -0.10 2.49
N ARG A 100 -16.21 1.17 2.08
CA ARG A 100 -15.65 2.22 2.97
C ARG A 100 -16.53 2.49 4.18
N ASP A 101 -17.85 2.53 3.99
CA ASP A 101 -18.81 2.80 5.08
C ASP A 101 -18.76 1.76 6.21
N GLY A 102 -18.40 0.51 5.88
CA GLY A 102 -18.25 -0.58 6.85
C GLY A 102 -16.82 -0.95 7.22
N LEU A 103 -15.84 -0.15 6.78
CA LEU A 103 -14.44 -0.52 6.89
C LEU A 103 -13.93 -0.64 8.32
N HIS A 104 -13.48 -1.83 8.67
CA HIS A 104 -12.74 -2.10 9.89
C HIS A 104 -11.80 -3.29 9.64
N THR A 105 -10.51 -3.04 9.62
CA THR A 105 -9.42 -4.03 9.50
C THR A 105 -9.28 -4.63 8.10
N ASP A 106 -10.30 -5.29 7.58
CA ASP A 106 -10.24 -6.00 6.30
C ASP A 106 -10.81 -5.13 5.18
N ALA A 107 -9.93 -4.63 4.34
CA ALA A 107 -10.32 -3.86 3.16
C ALA A 107 -10.95 -4.74 2.07
N GLY A 108 -10.71 -6.05 2.07
CA GLY A 108 -11.16 -6.97 1.02
C GLY A 108 -10.60 -6.58 -0.34
N GLY A 109 -11.21 -7.10 -1.40
CA GLY A 109 -10.80 -6.86 -2.77
C GLY A 109 -10.46 -8.17 -3.49
N ASP A 110 -10.44 -8.11 -4.82
CA ASP A 110 -9.96 -9.20 -5.66
C ASP A 110 -8.50 -8.98 -6.08
N TYR A 111 -7.98 -9.91 -6.87
CA TYR A 111 -6.59 -9.84 -7.35
C TYR A 111 -6.30 -8.58 -8.19
N ASP A 112 -7.25 -8.17 -9.03
CA ASP A 112 -7.06 -7.02 -9.92
C ASP A 112 -7.03 -5.72 -9.13
N GLU A 113 -7.91 -5.59 -8.12
CA GLU A 113 -7.90 -4.46 -7.18
C GLU A 113 -6.61 -4.45 -6.35
N GLU A 114 -6.13 -5.59 -5.85
CA GLU A 114 -4.87 -5.68 -5.09
C GLU A 114 -3.66 -5.24 -5.93
N SER A 115 -3.61 -5.65 -7.19
CA SER A 115 -2.59 -5.19 -8.13
C SER A 115 -2.66 -3.67 -8.37
N ALA A 116 -3.87 -3.13 -8.48
CA ALA A 116 -4.09 -1.69 -8.62
C ALA A 116 -3.69 -0.92 -7.36
N VAL A 117 -3.95 -1.45 -6.15
CA VAL A 117 -3.47 -0.92 -4.86
C VAL A 117 -1.95 -0.81 -4.86
N CYS A 118 -1.23 -1.88 -5.21
CA CYS A 118 0.23 -1.87 -5.29
C CYS A 118 0.76 -0.85 -6.32
N TYR A 119 0.09 -0.71 -7.46
CA TYR A 119 0.50 0.26 -8.48
C TYR A 119 0.30 1.70 -8.01
N LEU A 120 -0.86 2.00 -7.44
CA LEU A 120 -1.18 3.32 -6.90
C LEU A 120 -0.24 3.69 -5.74
N GLN A 121 0.10 2.75 -4.87
CA GLN A 121 1.08 2.92 -3.80
C GLN A 121 2.43 3.46 -4.32
N VAL A 122 2.94 2.88 -5.41
CA VAL A 122 4.18 3.34 -6.05
C VAL A 122 3.99 4.74 -6.66
N LEU A 123 2.85 5.02 -7.29
CA LEU A 123 2.56 6.35 -7.83
C LEU A 123 2.54 7.41 -6.73
N LEU A 124 1.81 7.18 -5.64
CA LEU A 124 1.68 8.11 -4.52
C LEU A 124 3.02 8.39 -3.84
N ALA A 125 3.89 7.39 -3.73
CA ALA A 125 5.23 7.57 -3.20
C ALA A 125 6.06 8.61 -3.98
N GLY A 126 5.79 8.78 -5.27
CA GLY A 126 6.41 9.81 -6.09
C GLY A 126 6.10 11.24 -5.65
N HIS A 127 5.04 11.43 -4.86
CA HIS A 127 4.62 12.71 -4.31
C HIS A 127 5.09 12.94 -2.86
N LEU A 128 5.77 11.97 -2.25
CA LEU A 128 6.36 12.11 -0.92
C LEU A 128 7.78 12.68 -1.02
N PRO A 129 8.04 13.88 -0.48
CA PRO A 129 9.36 14.48 -0.50
C PRO A 129 10.42 13.58 0.15
N GLY A 130 11.53 13.36 -0.54
CA GLY A 130 12.66 12.58 -0.03
C GLY A 130 12.49 11.05 -0.07
N ILE A 131 11.35 10.53 -0.53
CA ILE A 131 11.12 9.08 -0.69
C ILE A 131 11.16 8.70 -2.16
N GLY A 132 10.12 9.06 -2.91
CA GLY A 132 10.02 8.74 -4.32
C GLY A 132 9.68 7.27 -4.61
N ARG A 133 9.36 7.01 -5.88
CA ARG A 133 8.93 5.68 -6.37
C ARG A 133 10.01 4.61 -6.19
N GLU A 134 11.26 5.00 -6.44
CA GLU A 134 12.40 4.08 -6.37
C GLU A 134 12.56 3.48 -4.97
N ARG A 135 12.59 4.33 -3.95
CA ARG A 135 12.72 3.87 -2.57
C ARG A 135 11.51 3.04 -2.14
N MET A 136 10.31 3.43 -2.54
CA MET A 136 9.10 2.66 -2.25
C MET A 136 9.17 1.25 -2.82
N MET A 137 9.58 1.09 -4.08
CA MET A 137 9.73 -0.23 -4.70
C MET A 137 10.80 -1.09 -4.01
N GLN A 138 11.91 -0.48 -3.57
CA GLN A 138 12.94 -1.18 -2.79
C GLN A 138 12.42 -1.64 -1.43
N ASP A 139 11.65 -0.79 -0.73
CA ASP A 139 11.07 -1.13 0.56
C ASP A 139 10.01 -2.24 0.42
N MET A 140 9.21 -2.23 -0.65
CA MET A 140 8.27 -3.31 -0.96
C MET A 140 9.00 -4.63 -1.18
N ASP A 141 10.06 -4.65 -2.00
CA ASP A 141 10.88 -5.84 -2.23
C ASP A 141 11.52 -6.34 -0.93
N ALA A 142 12.09 -5.44 -0.12
CA ALA A 142 12.73 -5.78 1.16
C ALA A 142 11.73 -6.32 2.20
N TRP A 143 10.46 -5.89 2.14
CA TRP A 143 9.39 -6.38 3.01
C TRP A 143 8.85 -7.75 2.59
N GLY A 144 9.08 -8.15 1.33
CA GLY A 144 8.67 -9.45 0.83
C GLY A 144 7.48 -9.43 -0.13
N TYR A 145 7.15 -8.27 -0.71
CA TYR A 145 6.23 -8.23 -1.85
C TYR A 145 6.80 -9.09 -2.98
N SER A 146 5.93 -9.84 -3.63
CA SER A 146 6.34 -10.79 -4.66
C SER A 146 5.57 -10.55 -5.96
N PHE A 147 6.32 -10.28 -7.01
CA PHE A 147 5.79 -10.03 -8.35
C PHE A 147 6.40 -10.99 -9.37
N ARG A 148 5.65 -11.29 -10.42
CA ARG A 148 5.99 -12.28 -11.46
C ARG A 148 7.39 -12.09 -12.06
N LEU A 149 7.86 -10.85 -12.21
CA LEU A 149 9.17 -10.55 -12.80
C LEU A 149 10.31 -10.45 -11.76
N GLY A 150 10.07 -10.86 -10.52
CA GLY A 150 11.07 -11.01 -9.47
C GLY A 150 11.39 -9.72 -8.69
N SER A 151 10.88 -8.55 -9.09
CA SER A 151 10.96 -7.32 -8.31
C SER A 151 9.81 -6.39 -8.60
N THR A 152 9.49 -5.52 -7.62
CA THR A 152 8.47 -4.48 -7.75
C THR A 152 8.76 -3.55 -8.92
N ARG A 153 10.03 -3.13 -9.11
CA ARG A 153 10.43 -2.31 -10.25
C ARG A 153 10.14 -2.98 -11.58
N SER A 154 10.58 -4.22 -11.75
CA SER A 154 10.38 -4.94 -13.01
C SER A 154 8.91 -5.13 -13.35
N TRP A 155 8.10 -5.40 -12.34
CA TRP A 155 6.65 -5.49 -12.49
C TRP A 155 6.05 -4.14 -12.84
N PHE A 156 6.32 -3.09 -12.08
CA PHE A 156 5.76 -1.75 -12.27
C PHE A 156 6.04 -1.18 -13.67
N GLU A 157 7.27 -1.38 -14.18
CA GLU A 157 7.70 -0.82 -15.47
C GLU A 157 7.24 -1.66 -16.69
N ARG A 158 7.04 -2.97 -16.53
CA ARG A 158 6.91 -3.89 -17.68
C ARG A 158 5.75 -4.87 -17.62
N ASP A 159 5.07 -5.00 -16.49
CA ASP A 159 4.07 -6.07 -16.26
C ASP A 159 2.83 -5.61 -15.49
N ALA A 160 2.71 -4.31 -15.19
CA ALA A 160 1.62 -3.75 -14.40
C ALA A 160 0.57 -3.02 -15.28
N GLU A 161 0.48 -3.35 -16.58
CA GLU A 161 -0.47 -2.68 -17.48
C GLU A 161 -1.93 -2.92 -17.04
N ASP A 162 -2.27 -4.15 -16.61
CA ASP A 162 -3.61 -4.49 -16.12
C ASP A 162 -3.99 -3.67 -14.89
N ALA A 163 -3.07 -3.51 -13.93
CA ALA A 163 -3.27 -2.67 -12.76
C ALA A 163 -3.49 -1.20 -13.13
N CYS A 164 -2.71 -0.68 -14.07
CA CYS A 164 -2.88 0.68 -14.58
C CYS A 164 -4.22 0.86 -15.30
N GLN A 165 -4.64 -0.07 -16.13
CA GLN A 165 -5.93 -0.05 -16.83
C GLN A 165 -7.10 -0.13 -15.85
N TRP A 166 -6.97 -0.92 -14.80
CA TRP A 166 -7.96 -0.97 -13.72
C TRP A 166 -8.13 0.40 -13.05
N LEU A 167 -7.04 1.07 -12.69
CA LEU A 167 -7.08 2.42 -12.10
C LEU A 167 -7.69 3.46 -13.06
N LEU A 168 -7.35 3.41 -14.34
CA LEU A 168 -7.93 4.26 -15.38
C LEU A 168 -9.45 4.05 -15.50
N ALA A 169 -9.88 2.81 -15.56
CA ALA A 169 -11.30 2.45 -15.68
C ALA A 169 -12.14 2.95 -14.49
N HIS A 170 -11.53 3.07 -13.30
CA HIS A 170 -12.19 3.58 -12.10
C HIS A 170 -11.93 5.08 -11.85
N GLY A 171 -11.23 5.78 -12.77
CA GLY A 171 -10.96 7.21 -12.68
C GLY A 171 -10.01 7.61 -11.55
N LEU A 172 -9.17 6.68 -11.09
CA LEU A 172 -8.21 6.90 -10.01
C LEU A 172 -6.87 7.44 -10.50
N VAL A 173 -6.55 7.20 -11.77
CA VAL A 173 -5.45 7.85 -12.50
C VAL A 173 -5.99 8.45 -13.79
N ASP A 174 -5.27 9.41 -14.35
CA ASP A 174 -5.55 10.03 -15.63
C ASP A 174 -4.79 9.36 -16.81
N ASP A 175 -5.02 9.82 -18.04
CA ASP A 175 -4.36 9.31 -19.24
C ASP A 175 -2.82 9.46 -19.23
N LEU A 176 -2.30 10.32 -18.37
CA LEU A 176 -0.86 10.49 -18.14
C LEU A 176 -0.36 9.61 -16.98
N LYS A 177 -1.18 8.69 -16.50
CA LYS A 177 -0.91 7.79 -15.37
C LYS A 177 -0.57 8.56 -14.09
N GLN A 178 -1.21 9.72 -13.86
CA GLN A 178 -1.06 10.49 -12.63
C GLN A 178 -2.28 10.30 -11.73
N PRO A 179 -2.12 10.28 -10.39
CA PRO A 179 -3.24 10.21 -9.47
C PRO A 179 -4.24 11.35 -9.71
N THR A 180 -5.52 11.02 -9.74
CA THR A 180 -6.59 12.02 -9.90
C THR A 180 -7.03 12.65 -8.57
N TRP A 181 -6.51 12.15 -7.45
CA TRP A 181 -6.88 12.55 -6.09
C TRP A 181 -8.37 12.32 -5.78
N ARG A 182 -8.94 11.31 -6.39
CA ARG A 182 -10.34 10.91 -6.22
C ARG A 182 -10.43 9.52 -5.62
N LEU A 183 -11.50 9.29 -4.86
CA LEU A 183 -11.89 7.95 -4.43
C LEU A 183 -12.69 7.26 -5.53
N ARG A 184 -12.58 5.93 -5.61
CA ARG A 184 -13.47 5.12 -6.45
C ARG A 184 -14.93 5.37 -6.08
N GLN A 185 -15.80 5.56 -7.08
CA GLN A 185 -17.21 5.86 -6.88
C GLN A 185 -18.14 4.66 -7.13
N LEU A 186 -17.78 3.78 -8.06
CA LEU A 186 -18.57 2.58 -8.41
C LEU A 186 -17.64 1.37 -8.63
#